data_1eaa1a5ab7a6d886f144e85ba40321bd
#
_entry.id   1eaa1a5ab7a6d886f144e85ba40321bd
#
_cell.length_a   1.000
_cell.length_b   1.000
_cell.length_c   1.000
_cell.angle_alpha   90.00
_cell.angle_beta   90.00
_cell.angle_gamma   90.00
#
_symmetry.space_group_name_H-M   'P 1'
#
loop_
_entity.id
_entity.type
_entity.pdbx_description
1 polymer ?
#
loop_
_entity_poly.entity_id
_entity_poly.type
_entity_poly.pdbx_seq_one_letter_code
_entity_poly.pdbx_strand_id
1 'polypeptide(L)'
;LLLEQIPHPEKLRGKQRADYALLLTQARDKNYLDSLQSDSLIKNAVDYYKDDGVKAGKALFYYGKVAALQDNDTLAIQAYLSALAKLEKTEEYKLQGFVHEYIGVLNTDRKLYKDALDNYQSSAYCFQKAVDTLGVIYVYRDIARIYYVEQKYDSVYNYINRALSLCEKKKGCISFERVIPSLLQVKGIAKRNEGDLGDAIALLKTAVETEQDRHSMHHC
;
A
#
# COMPACT_ATOMS: atom_id res chain seq x y z
N LEU A 1 9.93 19.24 6.37
CA LEU A 1 10.90 18.22 5.93
C LEU A 1 12.27 18.87 5.69
N LEU A 2 13.39 18.17 5.96
CA LEU A 2 14.75 18.70 5.70
C LEU A 2 14.94 19.10 4.23
N LEU A 3 14.35 18.38 3.29
CA LEU A 3 14.42 18.69 1.87
C LEU A 3 13.75 20.03 1.49
N GLU A 4 12.80 20.50 2.26
CA GLU A 4 12.12 21.78 2.04
C GLU A 4 12.97 22.98 2.51
N GLN A 5 14.05 22.71 3.25
CA GLN A 5 15.01 23.73 3.70
C GLN A 5 16.13 23.98 2.67
N ILE A 6 16.16 23.23 1.56
CA ILE A 6 17.14 23.47 0.49
C ILE A 6 16.87 24.85 -0.12
N PRO A 7 17.85 25.78 -0.05
CA PRO A 7 17.67 27.11 -0.61
C PRO A 7 17.62 27.04 -2.14
N HIS A 8 16.71 27.79 -2.73
CA HIS A 8 16.58 27.93 -4.18
C HIS A 8 16.45 26.59 -4.95
N PRO A 9 15.50 25.70 -4.59
CA PRO A 9 15.36 24.41 -5.25
C PRO A 9 15.03 24.55 -6.75
N GLU A 10 14.50 25.70 -7.19
CA GLU A 10 14.24 26.03 -8.59
C GLU A 10 15.52 26.20 -9.42
N LYS A 11 16.67 26.41 -8.77
CA LYS A 11 17.99 26.51 -9.42
C LYS A 11 18.65 25.15 -9.67
N LEU A 12 18.15 24.08 -9.03
CA LEU A 12 18.66 22.73 -9.26
C LEU A 12 18.49 22.31 -10.73
N ARG A 13 19.48 21.58 -11.28
CA ARG A 13 19.48 21.14 -12.68
C ARG A 13 19.88 19.66 -12.78
N GLY A 14 19.50 19.03 -13.88
CA GLY A 14 19.88 17.67 -14.19
C GLY A 14 19.56 16.69 -13.05
N LYS A 15 20.55 15.87 -12.70
CA LYS A 15 20.42 14.83 -11.67
C LYS A 15 19.99 15.41 -10.30
N GLN A 16 20.52 16.55 -9.88
CA GLN A 16 20.16 17.14 -8.59
C GLN A 16 18.68 17.52 -8.53
N ARG A 17 18.11 18.07 -9.60
CA ARG A 17 16.70 18.40 -9.70
C ARG A 17 15.83 17.13 -9.68
N ALA A 18 16.26 16.09 -10.40
CA ALA A 18 15.53 14.82 -10.44
C ALA A 18 15.57 14.08 -9.09
N ASP A 19 16.73 14.01 -8.44
CA ASP A 19 16.87 13.44 -7.10
C ASP A 19 16.02 14.20 -6.08
N TYR A 20 16.07 15.54 -6.10
CA TYR A 20 15.24 16.38 -5.23
C TYR A 20 13.75 16.11 -5.43
N ALA A 21 13.30 16.08 -6.68
CA ALA A 21 11.90 15.84 -7.01
C ALA A 21 11.41 14.47 -6.50
N LEU A 22 12.19 13.42 -6.77
CA LEU A 22 11.85 12.05 -6.34
C LEU A 22 11.85 11.91 -4.82
N LEU A 23 12.88 12.40 -4.14
CA LEU A 23 13.02 12.29 -2.70
C LEU A 23 11.98 13.14 -1.96
N LEU A 24 11.67 14.35 -2.44
CA LEU A 24 10.65 15.19 -1.81
C LEU A 24 9.26 14.59 -1.96
N THR A 25 8.90 14.10 -3.17
CA THR A 25 7.63 13.40 -3.39
C THR A 25 7.51 12.18 -2.47
N GLN A 26 8.58 11.37 -2.38
CA GLN A 26 8.61 10.21 -1.50
C GLN A 26 8.50 10.61 -0.02
N ALA A 27 9.17 11.66 0.40
CA ALA A 27 9.13 12.12 1.79
C ALA A 27 7.75 12.68 2.17
N ARG A 28 7.10 13.41 1.28
CA ARG A 28 5.73 13.89 1.48
C ARG A 28 4.73 12.75 1.57
N ASP A 29 4.83 11.76 0.69
CA ASP A 29 4.00 10.55 0.73
C ASP A 29 4.13 9.82 2.08
N LYS A 30 5.35 9.57 2.54
CA LYS A 30 5.59 8.89 3.82
C LYS A 30 5.16 9.67 5.06
N ASN A 31 4.99 10.96 4.95
CA ASN A 31 4.52 11.82 6.04
C ASN A 31 3.06 12.27 5.86
N TYR A 32 2.32 11.63 4.94
CA TYR A 32 0.90 11.92 4.68
C TYR A 32 0.63 13.39 4.32
N LEU A 33 1.56 14.01 3.59
CA LEU A 33 1.47 15.40 3.13
C LEU A 33 0.92 15.47 1.70
N ASP A 34 -0.23 14.82 1.49
CA ASP A 34 -0.82 14.60 0.16
C ASP A 34 -1.20 15.91 -0.53
N SER A 35 -1.68 16.91 0.24
CA SER A 35 -2.02 18.23 -0.28
C SER A 35 -0.82 19.02 -0.84
N LEU A 36 0.41 18.63 -0.50
CA LEU A 36 1.64 19.24 -1.00
C LEU A 36 2.24 18.52 -2.22
N GLN A 37 1.62 17.43 -2.68
CA GLN A 37 2.08 16.68 -3.84
C GLN A 37 1.85 17.46 -5.14
N SER A 38 2.75 17.26 -6.09
CA SER A 38 2.72 17.95 -7.38
C SER A 38 3.22 17.05 -8.50
N ASP A 39 2.41 16.91 -9.54
CA ASP A 39 2.75 16.20 -10.76
C ASP A 39 3.93 16.84 -11.50
N SER A 40 3.96 18.18 -11.59
CA SER A 40 5.03 18.94 -12.22
C SER A 40 6.38 18.72 -11.51
N LEU A 41 6.37 18.50 -10.19
CA LEU A 41 7.59 18.21 -9.44
C LEU A 41 8.11 16.81 -9.80
N ILE A 42 7.29 15.77 -9.63
CA ILE A 42 7.72 14.38 -9.85
C ILE A 42 8.06 14.08 -11.31
N LYS A 43 7.43 14.78 -12.26
CA LYS A 43 7.76 14.69 -13.69
C LYS A 43 9.23 14.97 -13.98
N ASN A 44 9.89 15.85 -13.24
CA ASN A 44 11.33 16.09 -13.41
C ASN A 44 12.15 14.80 -13.17
N ALA A 45 11.72 13.95 -12.25
CA ALA A 45 12.37 12.67 -12.00
C ALA A 45 12.03 11.65 -13.09
N VAL A 46 10.76 11.58 -13.52
CA VAL A 46 10.31 10.67 -14.59
C VAL A 46 11.09 10.96 -15.88
N ASP A 47 11.19 12.22 -16.28
CA ASP A 47 11.85 12.63 -17.53
C ASP A 47 13.37 12.37 -17.48
N TYR A 48 13.99 12.63 -16.34
CA TYR A 48 15.43 12.45 -16.19
C TYR A 48 15.84 10.98 -16.12
N TYR A 49 15.09 10.15 -15.36
CA TYR A 49 15.44 8.75 -15.12
C TYR A 49 14.82 7.77 -16.12
N LYS A 50 14.24 8.23 -17.22
CA LYS A 50 13.53 7.40 -18.21
C LYS A 50 14.30 6.15 -18.67
N ASP A 51 15.64 6.20 -18.69
CA ASP A 51 16.53 5.11 -19.14
C ASP A 51 17.17 4.32 -17.98
N ASP A 52 16.91 4.70 -16.71
CA ASP A 52 17.37 3.98 -15.51
C ASP A 52 16.24 3.08 -15.01
N GLY A 53 16.36 1.76 -15.20
CA GLY A 53 15.28 0.80 -14.91
C GLY A 53 14.66 0.97 -13.53
N VAL A 54 15.48 0.97 -12.46
CA VAL A 54 14.99 1.05 -11.07
C VAL A 54 14.48 2.45 -10.72
N LYS A 55 15.25 3.49 -11.06
CA LYS A 55 14.84 4.87 -10.74
C LYS A 55 13.68 5.33 -11.59
N ALA A 56 13.61 4.93 -12.86
CA ALA A 56 12.44 5.17 -13.70
C ALA A 56 11.19 4.51 -13.12
N GLY A 57 11.29 3.22 -12.75
CA GLY A 57 10.19 2.50 -12.11
C GLY A 57 9.72 3.20 -10.83
N LYS A 58 10.66 3.64 -9.98
CA LYS A 58 10.35 4.36 -8.75
C LYS A 58 9.70 5.73 -9.00
N ALA A 59 10.22 6.51 -9.96
CA ALA A 59 9.67 7.81 -10.32
C ALA A 59 8.25 7.67 -10.90
N LEU A 60 8.04 6.69 -11.78
CA LEU A 60 6.72 6.39 -12.35
C LEU A 60 5.72 5.91 -11.30
N PHE A 61 6.15 5.10 -10.32
CA PHE A 61 5.31 4.69 -9.19
C PHE A 61 4.81 5.92 -8.41
N TYR A 62 5.70 6.82 -8.02
CA TYR A 62 5.28 8.03 -7.31
C TYR A 62 4.49 9.01 -8.18
N TYR A 63 4.76 9.06 -9.49
CA TYR A 63 3.93 9.81 -10.41
C TYR A 63 2.50 9.26 -10.48
N GLY A 64 2.34 7.94 -10.53
CA GLY A 64 1.04 7.28 -10.44
C GLY A 64 0.31 7.59 -9.13
N LYS A 65 1.01 7.58 -7.99
CA LYS A 65 0.41 7.97 -6.70
C LYS A 65 -0.09 9.41 -6.70
N VAL A 66 0.71 10.34 -7.22
CA VAL A 66 0.30 11.75 -7.32
C VAL A 66 -0.90 11.91 -8.25
N ALA A 67 -0.94 11.19 -9.38
CA ALA A 67 -2.08 11.20 -10.29
C ALA A 67 -3.36 10.67 -9.61
N ALA A 68 -3.25 9.59 -8.84
CA ALA A 68 -4.37 9.03 -8.08
C ALA A 68 -4.91 10.01 -7.03
N LEU A 69 -4.02 10.76 -6.33
CA LEU A 69 -4.43 11.81 -5.39
C LEU A 69 -5.18 12.98 -6.05
N GLN A 70 -5.03 13.12 -7.37
CA GLN A 70 -5.72 14.13 -8.19
C GLN A 70 -6.95 13.56 -8.91
N ASP A 71 -7.44 12.41 -8.49
CA ASP A 71 -8.57 11.69 -9.10
C ASP A 71 -8.36 11.34 -10.60
N ASN A 72 -7.09 11.32 -11.04
CA ASN A 72 -6.73 10.94 -12.41
C ASN A 72 -6.30 9.47 -12.49
N ASP A 73 -7.27 8.59 -12.27
CA ASP A 73 -7.04 7.14 -12.28
C ASP A 73 -6.45 6.61 -13.59
N THR A 74 -6.83 7.20 -14.73
CA THR A 74 -6.31 6.76 -16.03
C THR A 74 -4.81 6.99 -16.11
N LEU A 75 -4.35 8.16 -15.72
CA LEU A 75 -2.92 8.49 -15.68
C LEU A 75 -2.20 7.65 -14.60
N ALA A 76 -2.84 7.43 -13.44
CA ALA A 76 -2.28 6.60 -12.38
C ALA A 76 -2.02 5.17 -12.86
N ILE A 77 -3.00 4.52 -13.50
CA ILE A 77 -2.84 3.17 -14.05
C ILE A 77 -1.75 3.14 -15.14
N GLN A 78 -1.73 4.09 -16.06
CA GLN A 78 -0.69 4.17 -17.10
C GLN A 78 0.70 4.29 -16.50
N ALA A 79 0.88 5.13 -15.48
CA ALA A 79 2.14 5.31 -14.79
C ALA A 79 2.56 4.03 -14.05
N TYR A 80 1.65 3.35 -13.37
CA TYR A 80 1.92 2.08 -12.69
C TYR A 80 2.31 0.96 -13.67
N LEU A 81 1.61 0.80 -14.78
CA LEU A 81 1.96 -0.17 -15.82
C LEU A 81 3.34 0.13 -16.41
N SER A 82 3.63 1.41 -16.65
CA SER A 82 4.96 1.85 -17.11
C SER A 82 6.03 1.57 -16.07
N ALA A 83 5.72 1.72 -14.77
CA ALA A 83 6.64 1.38 -13.68
C ALA A 83 6.95 -0.12 -13.67
N LEU A 84 5.94 -1.00 -13.79
CA LEU A 84 6.14 -2.45 -13.89
C LEU A 84 7.03 -2.83 -15.08
N ALA A 85 6.78 -2.26 -16.26
CA ALA A 85 7.60 -2.50 -17.44
C ALA A 85 9.09 -2.13 -17.23
N LYS A 86 9.37 -1.05 -16.47
CA LYS A 86 10.74 -0.68 -16.11
C LYS A 86 11.36 -1.61 -15.08
N LEU A 87 10.55 -2.20 -14.21
CA LEU A 87 10.99 -3.07 -13.12
C LEU A 87 11.05 -4.56 -13.49
N GLU A 88 10.47 -4.97 -14.61
CA GLU A 88 10.30 -6.38 -15.01
C GLU A 88 11.59 -7.20 -14.94
N LYS A 89 12.73 -6.60 -15.34
CA LYS A 89 14.04 -7.26 -15.36
C LYS A 89 14.90 -6.95 -14.14
N THR A 90 14.27 -6.49 -13.05
CA THR A 90 14.96 -6.13 -11.81
C THR A 90 14.53 -7.02 -10.66
N GLU A 91 15.32 -7.07 -9.60
CA GLU A 91 14.97 -7.77 -8.36
C GLU A 91 14.27 -6.83 -7.34
N GLU A 92 13.74 -5.71 -7.81
CA GLU A 92 13.03 -4.73 -6.95
C GLU A 92 11.61 -5.21 -6.59
N TYR A 93 11.54 -6.47 -6.13
CA TYR A 93 10.27 -7.14 -5.81
C TYR A 93 9.39 -6.35 -4.85
N LYS A 94 10.00 -5.66 -3.86
CA LYS A 94 9.21 -4.84 -2.93
C LYS A 94 8.48 -3.70 -3.65
N LEU A 95 9.16 -3.01 -4.58
CA LEU A 95 8.56 -1.93 -5.35
C LEU A 95 7.51 -2.47 -6.33
N GLN A 96 7.79 -3.59 -6.99
CA GLN A 96 6.80 -4.28 -7.85
C GLN A 96 5.56 -4.66 -7.05
N GLY A 97 5.73 -5.16 -5.82
CA GLY A 97 4.63 -5.47 -4.90
C GLY A 97 3.74 -4.26 -4.63
N PHE A 98 4.33 -3.12 -4.30
CA PHE A 98 3.56 -1.88 -4.12
C PHE A 98 2.85 -1.45 -5.40
N VAL A 99 3.50 -1.51 -6.57
CA VAL A 99 2.85 -1.11 -7.82
C VAL A 99 1.60 -1.96 -8.09
N HIS A 100 1.71 -3.30 -7.96
CA HIS A 100 0.57 -4.19 -8.09
C HIS A 100 -0.52 -3.91 -7.06
N GLU A 101 -0.16 -3.65 -5.79
CA GLU A 101 -1.11 -3.29 -4.74
C GLU A 101 -1.92 -2.04 -5.13
N TYR A 102 -1.27 -0.99 -5.60
CA TYR A 102 -1.96 0.25 -6.00
C TYR A 102 -2.85 0.09 -7.23
N ILE A 103 -2.46 -0.74 -8.21
CA ILE A 103 -3.35 -1.12 -9.32
C ILE A 103 -4.56 -1.89 -8.77
N GLY A 104 -4.35 -2.80 -7.83
CA GLY A 104 -5.41 -3.54 -7.15
C GLY A 104 -6.39 -2.62 -6.43
N VAL A 105 -5.92 -1.59 -5.74
CA VAL A 105 -6.76 -0.57 -5.08
C VAL A 105 -7.62 0.15 -6.11
N LEU A 106 -7.04 0.70 -7.18
CA LEU A 106 -7.79 1.40 -8.23
C LEU A 106 -8.84 0.50 -8.90
N ASN A 107 -8.52 -0.78 -9.13
CA ASN A 107 -9.49 -1.73 -9.66
C ASN A 107 -10.61 -2.03 -8.65
N THR A 108 -10.31 -2.08 -7.35
CA THR A 108 -11.31 -2.26 -6.29
C THR A 108 -12.28 -1.09 -6.26
N ASP A 109 -11.80 0.15 -6.33
CA ASP A 109 -12.61 1.36 -6.33
C ASP A 109 -13.55 1.41 -7.56
N ARG A 110 -13.08 0.87 -8.69
CA ARG A 110 -13.86 0.70 -9.92
C ARG A 110 -14.75 -0.55 -9.93
N LYS A 111 -14.76 -1.33 -8.86
CA LYS A 111 -15.50 -2.61 -8.73
C LYS A 111 -15.07 -3.68 -9.74
N LEU A 112 -13.89 -3.57 -10.28
CA LEU A 112 -13.26 -4.57 -11.16
C LEU A 112 -12.58 -5.64 -10.28
N TYR A 113 -13.38 -6.38 -9.50
CA TYR A 113 -12.89 -7.25 -8.43
C TYR A 113 -11.99 -8.37 -8.91
N LYS A 114 -12.25 -8.92 -10.10
CA LYS A 114 -11.37 -9.95 -10.68
C LYS A 114 -9.98 -9.40 -10.95
N ASP A 115 -9.90 -8.26 -11.65
CA ASP A 115 -8.61 -7.62 -11.98
C ASP A 115 -7.89 -7.15 -10.71
N ALA A 116 -8.64 -6.70 -9.69
CA ALA A 116 -8.09 -6.35 -8.39
C ALA A 116 -7.46 -7.57 -7.70
N LEU A 117 -8.15 -8.72 -7.67
CA LEU A 117 -7.63 -9.96 -7.10
C LEU A 117 -6.37 -10.44 -7.80
N ASP A 118 -6.33 -10.40 -9.14
CA ASP A 118 -5.15 -10.79 -9.92
C ASP A 118 -3.94 -9.91 -9.57
N ASN A 119 -4.14 -8.60 -9.42
CA ASN A 119 -3.09 -7.68 -9.02
C ASN A 119 -2.68 -7.88 -7.55
N TYR A 120 -3.61 -8.08 -6.62
CA TYR A 120 -3.25 -8.38 -5.24
C TYR A 120 -2.51 -9.70 -5.10
N GLN A 121 -2.82 -10.74 -5.88
CA GLN A 121 -2.07 -11.99 -5.90
C GLN A 121 -0.64 -11.78 -6.39
N SER A 122 -0.45 -10.98 -7.45
CA SER A 122 0.86 -10.59 -7.95
C SER A 122 1.64 -9.78 -6.91
N SER A 123 0.97 -8.85 -6.21
CA SER A 123 1.55 -8.07 -5.12
C SER A 123 2.02 -8.99 -3.97
N ALA A 124 1.18 -9.93 -3.53
CA ALA A 124 1.53 -10.87 -2.48
C ALA A 124 2.75 -11.72 -2.86
N TYR A 125 2.81 -12.20 -4.11
CA TYR A 125 3.97 -12.92 -4.63
C TYR A 125 5.24 -12.07 -4.58
N CYS A 126 5.17 -10.81 -5.03
CA CYS A 126 6.31 -9.90 -5.00
C CYS A 126 6.78 -9.60 -3.58
N PHE A 127 5.85 -9.34 -2.63
CA PHE A 127 6.22 -9.15 -1.23
C PHE A 127 6.81 -10.40 -0.59
N GLN A 128 6.34 -11.61 -0.95
CA GLN A 128 6.97 -12.85 -0.50
C GLN A 128 8.42 -12.97 -1.01
N LYS A 129 8.68 -12.66 -2.28
CA LYS A 129 10.04 -12.61 -2.85
C LYS A 129 10.92 -11.57 -2.17
N ALA A 130 10.36 -10.43 -1.81
CA ALA A 130 11.04 -9.38 -1.06
C ALA A 130 11.22 -9.67 0.44
N VAL A 131 10.70 -10.80 0.94
CA VAL A 131 10.66 -11.14 2.38
C VAL A 131 9.93 -10.07 3.20
N ASP A 132 9.02 -9.31 2.58
CA ASP A 132 8.19 -8.29 3.22
C ASP A 132 6.89 -8.90 3.76
N THR A 133 6.98 -9.53 4.93
CA THR A 133 5.83 -10.18 5.57
C THR A 133 4.70 -9.20 5.86
N LEU A 134 5.01 -7.95 6.19
CA LEU A 134 3.99 -6.94 6.47
C LEU A 134 3.18 -6.58 5.22
N GLY A 135 3.85 -6.43 4.07
CA GLY A 135 3.20 -6.23 2.78
C GLY A 135 2.25 -7.39 2.44
N VAL A 136 2.68 -8.64 2.66
CA VAL A 136 1.82 -9.82 2.46
C VAL A 136 0.55 -9.75 3.32
N ILE A 137 0.67 -9.33 4.60
CA ILE A 137 -0.46 -9.23 5.52
C ILE A 137 -1.46 -8.17 5.03
N TYR A 138 -1.00 -7.00 4.61
CA TYR A 138 -1.90 -5.96 4.08
C TYR A 138 -2.64 -6.43 2.84
N VAL A 139 -1.94 -7.06 1.90
CA VAL A 139 -2.56 -7.60 0.69
C VAL A 139 -3.58 -8.70 1.01
N TYR A 140 -3.30 -9.61 1.95
CA TYR A 140 -4.27 -10.63 2.37
C TYR A 140 -5.53 -10.01 2.98
N ARG A 141 -5.40 -8.92 3.76
CA ARG A 141 -6.55 -8.16 4.25
C ARG A 141 -7.38 -7.59 3.11
N ASP A 142 -6.74 -7.02 2.08
CA ASP A 142 -7.44 -6.37 0.98
C ASP A 142 -8.10 -7.39 0.05
N ILE A 143 -7.49 -8.55 -0.18
CA ILE A 143 -8.15 -9.71 -0.82
C ILE A 143 -9.38 -10.16 -0.02
N ALA A 144 -9.27 -10.25 1.31
CA ALA A 144 -10.39 -10.64 2.16
C ALA A 144 -11.55 -9.63 2.07
N ARG A 145 -11.25 -8.34 1.95
CA ARG A 145 -12.27 -7.29 1.74
C ARG A 145 -13.05 -7.47 0.44
N ILE A 146 -12.37 -7.86 -0.65
CA ILE A 146 -13.07 -8.17 -1.91
C ILE A 146 -13.99 -9.38 -1.72
N TYR A 147 -13.48 -10.47 -1.13
CA TYR A 147 -14.32 -11.66 -0.88
C TYR A 147 -15.49 -11.36 0.07
N TYR A 148 -15.32 -10.43 1.00
CA TYR A 148 -16.42 -9.94 1.83
C TYR A 148 -17.52 -9.28 0.98
N VAL A 149 -17.16 -8.41 0.03
CA VAL A 149 -18.12 -7.76 -0.88
C VAL A 149 -18.83 -8.80 -1.75
N GLU A 150 -18.11 -9.86 -2.17
CA GLU A 150 -18.68 -10.98 -2.91
C GLU A 150 -19.44 -11.99 -2.04
N GLN A 151 -19.55 -11.77 -0.72
CA GLN A 151 -20.21 -12.64 0.27
C GLN A 151 -19.59 -14.06 0.35
N LYS A 152 -18.31 -14.21 -0.03
CA LYS A 152 -17.56 -15.47 0.03
C LYS A 152 -16.83 -15.59 1.38
N TYR A 153 -17.58 -15.78 2.47
CA TYR A 153 -17.06 -15.69 3.83
C TYR A 153 -15.98 -16.69 4.17
N ASP A 154 -16.04 -17.93 3.65
CA ASP A 154 -14.97 -18.91 3.82
C ASP A 154 -13.62 -18.39 3.31
N SER A 155 -13.63 -17.70 2.17
CA SER A 155 -12.43 -17.05 1.61
C SER A 155 -11.96 -15.90 2.49
N VAL A 156 -12.88 -15.10 3.05
CA VAL A 156 -12.54 -14.04 4.01
C VAL A 156 -11.77 -14.65 5.18
N TYR A 157 -12.30 -15.70 5.80
CA TYR A 157 -11.66 -16.34 6.96
C TYR A 157 -10.32 -16.96 6.62
N ASN A 158 -10.19 -17.58 5.45
CA ASN A 158 -8.92 -18.14 4.99
C ASN A 158 -7.84 -17.07 4.95
N TYR A 159 -8.07 -15.95 4.23
CA TYR A 159 -7.07 -14.92 4.08
C TYR A 159 -6.78 -14.19 5.40
N ILE A 160 -7.80 -13.88 6.20
CA ILE A 160 -7.59 -13.23 7.51
C ILE A 160 -6.85 -14.13 8.48
N ASN A 161 -7.17 -15.42 8.55
CA ASN A 161 -6.47 -16.36 9.43
C ASN A 161 -5.00 -16.54 9.01
N ARG A 162 -4.70 -16.57 7.70
CA ARG A 162 -3.32 -16.58 7.20
C ARG A 162 -2.58 -15.31 7.62
N ALA A 163 -3.20 -14.14 7.50
CA ALA A 163 -2.61 -12.87 7.92
C ALA A 163 -2.34 -12.84 9.44
N LEU A 164 -3.30 -13.27 10.27
CA LEU A 164 -3.14 -13.35 11.73
C LEU A 164 -2.03 -14.33 12.13
N SER A 165 -1.93 -15.49 11.47
CA SER A 165 -0.83 -16.43 11.72
C SER A 165 0.55 -15.85 11.40
N LEU A 166 0.66 -14.98 10.39
CA LEU A 166 1.90 -14.26 10.11
C LEU A 166 2.22 -13.23 11.19
N CYS A 167 1.21 -12.53 11.74
CA CYS A 167 1.40 -11.61 12.87
C CYS A 167 1.89 -12.35 14.11
N GLU A 168 1.30 -13.51 14.42
CA GLU A 168 1.66 -14.30 15.59
C GLU A 168 3.13 -14.74 15.57
N LYS A 169 3.64 -15.14 14.41
CA LYS A 169 5.07 -15.48 14.22
C LYS A 169 6.03 -14.31 14.50
N LYS A 170 5.52 -13.10 14.53
CA LYS A 170 6.25 -11.83 14.75
C LYS A 170 5.76 -11.10 16.00
N LYS A 171 5.20 -11.84 16.97
CA LYS A 171 4.71 -11.29 18.25
C LYS A 171 5.81 -10.48 18.93
N GLY A 172 5.43 -9.33 19.51
CA GLY A 172 6.34 -8.36 20.11
C GLY A 172 6.90 -7.32 19.13
N CYS A 173 6.59 -7.42 17.84
CA CYS A 173 6.96 -6.39 16.88
C CYS A 173 5.77 -5.44 16.62
N ILE A 174 5.90 -4.19 17.05
CA ILE A 174 4.85 -3.15 16.99
C ILE A 174 4.20 -3.02 15.61
N SER A 175 4.98 -3.14 14.54
CA SER A 175 4.45 -3.01 13.17
C SER A 175 3.43 -4.09 12.84
N PHE A 176 3.61 -5.32 13.35
CA PHE A 176 2.68 -6.42 13.14
C PHE A 176 1.48 -6.34 14.08
N GLU A 177 1.67 -5.86 15.29
CA GLU A 177 0.57 -5.65 16.24
C GLU A 177 -0.39 -4.56 15.76
N ARG A 178 0.11 -3.54 15.07
CA ARG A 178 -0.70 -2.45 14.51
C ARG A 178 -1.73 -2.88 13.47
N VAL A 179 -1.50 -3.97 12.76
CA VAL A 179 -2.43 -4.42 11.71
C VAL A 179 -3.54 -5.34 12.26
N ILE A 180 -3.33 -5.98 13.42
CA ILE A 180 -4.26 -6.95 14.01
C ILE A 180 -5.69 -6.40 14.17
N PRO A 181 -5.92 -5.18 14.72
CA PRO A 181 -7.27 -4.63 14.82
C PRO A 181 -8.02 -4.61 13.50
N SER A 182 -7.36 -4.19 12.43
CA SER A 182 -7.98 -4.13 11.10
C SER A 182 -8.32 -5.52 10.53
N LEU A 183 -7.54 -6.54 10.84
CA LEU A 183 -7.81 -7.93 10.47
C LEU A 183 -9.01 -8.47 11.24
N LEU A 184 -9.06 -8.26 12.56
CA LEU A 184 -10.16 -8.68 13.41
C LEU A 184 -11.45 -7.96 13.03
N GLN A 185 -11.39 -6.68 12.65
CA GLN A 185 -12.53 -5.92 12.16
C GLN A 185 -13.15 -6.56 10.91
N VAL A 186 -12.33 -6.90 9.89
CA VAL A 186 -12.82 -7.55 8.67
C VAL A 186 -13.49 -8.89 9.01
N LYS A 187 -12.85 -9.69 9.88
CA LYS A 187 -13.39 -10.97 10.33
C LYS A 187 -14.70 -10.82 11.10
N GLY A 188 -14.76 -9.88 12.03
CA GLY A 188 -15.97 -9.61 12.85
C GLY A 188 -17.13 -9.12 12.01
N ILE A 189 -16.89 -8.25 11.03
CA ILE A 189 -17.95 -7.79 10.12
C ILE A 189 -18.48 -8.95 9.25
N ALA A 190 -17.61 -9.86 8.79
CA ALA A 190 -18.02 -11.05 8.05
C ALA A 190 -18.91 -11.97 8.92
N LYS A 191 -18.52 -12.22 10.17
CA LYS A 191 -19.29 -13.00 11.15
C LYS A 191 -20.67 -12.39 11.42
N ARG A 192 -20.73 -11.06 11.59
CA ARG A 192 -22.00 -10.35 11.76
C ARG A 192 -22.94 -10.60 10.58
N ASN A 193 -22.44 -10.55 9.36
CA ASN A 193 -23.27 -10.72 8.15
C ASN A 193 -23.72 -12.17 7.93
N GLU A 194 -23.02 -13.15 8.49
CA GLU A 194 -23.48 -14.55 8.56
C GLU A 194 -24.51 -14.78 9.66
N GLY A 195 -24.73 -13.81 10.54
CA GLY A 195 -25.65 -13.93 11.67
C GLY A 195 -25.00 -14.45 12.96
N ASP A 196 -23.71 -14.71 12.95
CA ASP A 196 -22.94 -15.12 14.14
C ASP A 196 -22.57 -13.89 14.98
N LEU A 197 -23.58 -13.37 15.68
CA LEU A 197 -23.45 -12.14 16.46
C LEU A 197 -22.52 -12.30 17.67
N GLY A 198 -22.44 -13.50 18.25
CA GLY A 198 -21.57 -13.78 19.40
C GLY A 198 -20.09 -13.60 19.04
N ASP A 199 -19.64 -14.32 18.03
CA ASP A 199 -18.26 -14.22 17.53
C ASP A 199 -17.95 -12.82 16.98
N ALA A 200 -18.92 -12.20 16.27
CA ALA A 200 -18.76 -10.85 15.75
C ALA A 200 -18.47 -9.83 16.86
N ILE A 201 -19.25 -9.84 17.95
CA ILE A 201 -19.07 -8.94 19.10
C ILE A 201 -17.72 -9.19 19.77
N ALA A 202 -17.35 -10.46 20.00
CA ALA A 202 -16.06 -10.81 20.61
C ALA A 202 -14.87 -10.29 19.80
N LEU A 203 -14.88 -10.51 18.47
CA LEU A 203 -13.81 -10.07 17.58
C LEU A 203 -13.70 -8.54 17.49
N LEU A 204 -14.83 -7.86 17.36
CA LEU A 204 -14.85 -6.39 17.27
C LEU A 204 -14.44 -5.74 18.59
N LYS A 205 -14.85 -6.31 19.73
CA LYS A 205 -14.43 -5.84 21.06
C LYS A 205 -12.90 -5.99 21.21
N THR A 206 -12.33 -7.16 20.88
CA THR A 206 -10.88 -7.38 20.91
C THR A 206 -10.14 -6.41 20.00
N ALA A 207 -10.66 -6.09 18.81
CA ALA A 207 -10.08 -5.11 17.92
C ALA A 207 -9.98 -3.72 18.57
N VAL A 208 -11.04 -3.26 19.21
CA VAL A 208 -11.09 -1.97 19.91
C VAL A 208 -10.13 -1.94 21.12
N GLU A 209 -10.14 -2.98 21.95
CA GLU A 209 -9.25 -3.09 23.11
C GLU A 209 -7.78 -3.05 22.69
N THR A 210 -7.40 -3.82 21.67
CA THR A 210 -6.03 -3.82 21.13
C THR A 210 -5.60 -2.45 20.60
N GLU A 211 -6.53 -1.67 20.06
CA GLU A 211 -6.25 -0.32 19.56
C GLU A 211 -6.11 0.70 20.71
N GLN A 212 -6.93 0.59 21.76
CA GLN A 212 -6.86 1.44 22.95
C GLN A 212 -5.60 1.22 23.76
N ASP A 213 -5.20 -0.03 24.00
CA ASP A 213 -3.95 -0.37 24.71
C ASP A 213 -2.73 0.23 24.01
N ARG A 214 -2.74 0.27 22.67
CA ARG A 214 -1.70 0.91 21.89
C ARG A 214 -1.62 2.42 22.10
N HIS A 215 -2.77 3.11 22.18
CA HIS A 215 -2.80 4.55 22.42
C HIS A 215 -2.29 4.90 23.82
N SER A 216 -2.59 4.07 24.81
CA SER A 216 -2.10 4.28 26.19
C SER A 216 -0.58 4.12 26.33
N MET A 217 0.04 3.20 25.56
CA MET A 217 1.50 2.99 25.56
C MET A 217 2.30 4.12 24.86
N HIS A 218 1.66 4.95 24.05
CA HIS A 218 2.34 6.09 23.41
C HIS A 218 2.29 7.38 24.24
N HIS A 219 1.59 7.39 25.37
CA HIS A 219 1.47 8.52 26.29
C HIS A 219 2.25 8.34 27.60
N CYS A 220 3.01 7.25 27.74
CA CYS A 220 4.02 7.01 28.76
C CYS A 220 5.43 7.13 28.17
#